data_e76a2061021de815a371db639c986e03
#
_entry.id   e76a2061021de815a371db639c986e03
#
_cell.length_a   1.000
_cell.length_b   1.000
_cell.length_c   1.000
_cell.angle_alpha   90.00
_cell.angle_beta   90.00
_cell.angle_gamma   90.00
#
_symmetry.space_group_name_H-M   'P 1'
#
loop_
_entity.id
_entity.type
_entity.pdbx_description
1 polymer ?
#
loop_
_entity_poly.entity_id
_entity_poly.type
_entity_poly.pdbx_seq_one_letter_code
_entity_poly.pdbx_strand_id
1 'polypeptide(L)'
;SIAYRTYSTALYPYFDSLVKLVFNGLYYVPGVNVVSEPIFGVLKTTVLDFNVIMFYNHVAVLGVFLGVILVSRFARRFWCQSLCPLGAFYALTSKLSMFRRVVDTDKCTNCLACVRECRTNAITDDGTGTRETECIKCFQCLDSCKYDAIRFSFLKPDPLGRKGKSSEEGPRGPVPADTAVPGVDRRGFLYSILASAMLLPVFKLNPGYRANHASIIRPPGAKPEGEFLQYCVRCGECMKVCPTNALHPTFLESGVDGMYTPRLIPRLGYCEMNCVLCSNICPTEALTPLEVADKETTVIGTAYIREDLCIPWTEYRDCLVCEEVCPTATKAVKLDHKEVTNERGEKVTVKFPFVIEDLCIGCGICENKCPVEGSAAILVRAPKITTGSFL
;
A
#
# COMPACT_ATOMS: atom_id res chain seq x y z
N SER A 1 -9.46 5.37 -2.11
CA SER A 1 -8.08 5.15 -1.92
C SER A 1 -7.61 3.72 -1.76
N ILE A 2 -7.80 2.97 -0.64
CA ILE A 2 -7.34 1.56 -0.55
C ILE A 2 -8.03 0.68 -1.60
N ALA A 3 -9.34 0.80 -1.75
CA ALA A 3 -10.11 0.04 -2.73
C ALA A 3 -9.64 0.30 -4.17
N TYR A 4 -9.39 1.56 -4.54
CA TYR A 4 -8.88 1.91 -5.86
C TYR A 4 -7.48 1.31 -6.11
N ARG A 5 -6.59 1.39 -5.12
CA ARG A 5 -5.25 0.79 -5.22
C ARG A 5 -5.30 -0.72 -5.34
N THR A 6 -6.13 -1.38 -4.53
CA THR A 6 -6.32 -2.83 -4.62
C THR A 6 -6.86 -3.23 -5.99
N TYR A 7 -7.82 -2.48 -6.52
CA TYR A 7 -8.33 -2.71 -7.87
C TYR A 7 -7.22 -2.57 -8.92
N SER A 8 -6.52 -1.44 -8.95
CA SER A 8 -5.51 -1.15 -9.98
C SER A 8 -4.25 -2.03 -9.87
N THR A 9 -3.85 -2.43 -8.65
CA THR A 9 -2.59 -3.17 -8.45
C THR A 9 -2.77 -4.67 -8.34
N ALA A 10 -3.92 -5.15 -7.87
CA ALA A 10 -4.12 -6.56 -7.61
C ALA A 10 -5.22 -7.20 -8.46
N LEU A 11 -6.34 -6.51 -8.69
CA LEU A 11 -7.46 -7.12 -9.42
C LEU A 11 -7.39 -6.90 -10.92
N TYR A 12 -7.06 -5.68 -11.36
CA TYR A 12 -7.04 -5.33 -12.78
C TYR A 12 -6.06 -6.18 -13.62
N PRO A 13 -4.82 -6.47 -13.18
CA PRO A 13 -3.90 -7.30 -13.94
C PRO A 13 -4.42 -8.73 -14.19
N TYR A 14 -5.11 -9.31 -13.20
CA TYR A 14 -5.71 -10.63 -13.36
C TYR A 14 -6.93 -10.59 -14.31
N PHE A 15 -7.74 -9.54 -14.21
CA PHE A 15 -8.85 -9.32 -15.12
C PHE A 15 -8.37 -9.18 -16.57
N ASP A 16 -7.38 -8.33 -16.81
CA ASP A 16 -6.77 -8.14 -18.13
C ASP A 16 -6.18 -9.44 -18.68
N SER A 17 -5.45 -10.21 -17.85
CA SER A 17 -4.88 -11.49 -18.22
C SER A 17 -5.97 -12.53 -18.56
N LEU A 18 -7.05 -12.56 -17.79
CA LEU A 18 -8.18 -13.46 -18.02
C LEU A 18 -8.87 -13.13 -19.34
N VAL A 19 -9.15 -11.85 -19.60
CA VAL A 19 -9.78 -11.40 -20.85
C VAL A 19 -8.91 -11.78 -22.04
N LYS A 20 -7.61 -11.51 -21.98
CA LYS A 20 -6.66 -11.90 -23.05
C LYS A 20 -6.63 -13.42 -23.26
N LEU A 21 -6.65 -14.22 -22.19
CA LEU A 21 -6.68 -15.68 -22.28
C LEU A 21 -7.95 -16.19 -22.98
N VAL A 22 -9.12 -15.64 -22.59
CA VAL A 22 -10.41 -16.02 -23.18
C VAL A 22 -10.46 -15.67 -24.67
N PHE A 23 -10.08 -14.45 -25.05
CA PHE A 23 -10.09 -14.04 -26.45
C PHE A 23 -9.05 -14.77 -27.29
N ASN A 24 -7.87 -15.08 -26.75
CA ASN A 24 -6.90 -15.95 -27.43
C ASN A 24 -7.44 -17.36 -27.63
N GLY A 25 -8.18 -17.92 -26.66
CA GLY A 25 -8.85 -19.21 -26.81
C GLY A 25 -9.93 -19.18 -27.90
N LEU A 26 -10.74 -18.12 -27.94
CA LEU A 26 -11.78 -17.93 -28.95
C LEU A 26 -11.23 -17.76 -30.40
N TYR A 27 -10.01 -17.23 -30.51
CA TYR A 27 -9.34 -17.06 -31.82
C TYR A 27 -9.14 -18.39 -32.58
N TYR A 28 -8.93 -19.49 -31.87
CA TYR A 28 -8.74 -20.82 -32.47
C TYR A 28 -10.04 -21.50 -32.87
N VAL A 29 -11.21 -20.91 -32.57
CA VAL A 29 -12.51 -21.52 -32.98
C VAL A 29 -12.95 -20.95 -34.32
N PRO A 30 -13.03 -21.77 -35.38
CA PRO A 30 -13.42 -21.30 -36.70
C PRO A 30 -14.80 -20.63 -36.70
N GLY A 31 -14.89 -19.45 -37.29
CA GLY A 31 -16.14 -18.67 -37.38
C GLY A 31 -16.44 -17.75 -36.20
N VAL A 32 -15.87 -17.99 -35.00
CA VAL A 32 -16.07 -17.15 -33.84
C VAL A 32 -15.12 -15.94 -33.88
N ASN A 33 -13.97 -16.08 -34.51
CA ASN A 33 -12.96 -15.02 -34.67
C ASN A 33 -13.52 -13.77 -35.38
N VAL A 34 -14.43 -13.92 -36.34
CA VAL A 34 -15.05 -12.80 -37.09
C VAL A 34 -15.81 -11.82 -36.15
N VAL A 35 -16.37 -12.34 -35.06
CA VAL A 35 -17.11 -11.54 -34.06
C VAL A 35 -16.22 -11.14 -32.89
N SER A 36 -15.33 -12.04 -32.48
CA SER A 36 -14.47 -11.79 -31.30
C SER A 36 -13.37 -10.76 -31.57
N GLU A 37 -12.79 -10.69 -32.76
CA GLU A 37 -11.73 -9.72 -33.09
C GLU A 37 -12.18 -8.26 -33.00
N PRO A 38 -13.29 -7.80 -33.57
CA PRO A 38 -13.70 -6.42 -33.45
C PRO A 38 -14.06 -6.07 -32.01
N ILE A 39 -14.67 -6.99 -31.25
CA ILE A 39 -14.98 -6.78 -29.83
C ILE A 39 -13.70 -6.64 -29.02
N PHE A 40 -12.73 -7.51 -29.24
CA PHE A 40 -11.42 -7.42 -28.58
C PHE A 40 -10.66 -6.16 -28.97
N GLY A 41 -10.75 -5.73 -30.22
CA GLY A 41 -10.18 -4.46 -30.69
C GLY A 41 -10.72 -3.24 -29.92
N VAL A 42 -12.05 -3.17 -29.75
CA VAL A 42 -12.69 -2.11 -28.95
C VAL A 42 -12.29 -2.21 -27.48
N LEU A 43 -12.28 -3.40 -26.89
CA LEU A 43 -11.84 -3.61 -25.50
C LEU A 43 -10.39 -3.20 -25.31
N LYS A 44 -9.51 -3.52 -26.24
CA LYS A 44 -8.08 -3.16 -26.21
C LYS A 44 -7.84 -1.66 -26.29
N THR A 45 -8.69 -0.91 -26.97
CA THR A 45 -8.56 0.55 -27.10
C THR A 45 -9.25 1.32 -25.99
N THR A 46 -10.23 0.73 -25.29
CA THR A 46 -11.05 1.44 -24.31
C THR A 46 -10.81 0.99 -22.85
N VAL A 47 -10.53 -0.28 -22.63
CA VAL A 47 -10.52 -0.88 -21.27
C VAL A 47 -9.21 -1.58 -20.95
N LEU A 48 -8.59 -2.26 -21.92
CA LEU A 48 -7.38 -3.04 -21.69
C LEU A 48 -6.14 -2.20 -21.95
N ASP A 49 -5.18 -2.25 -21.04
CA ASP A 49 -3.88 -1.61 -21.24
C ASP A 49 -2.94 -2.43 -22.11
N PHE A 50 -2.09 -1.77 -22.88
CA PHE A 50 -1.06 -2.41 -23.68
C PHE A 50 -0.06 -3.19 -22.84
N ASN A 51 0.28 -2.65 -21.66
CA ASN A 51 1.18 -3.28 -20.70
C ASN A 51 0.45 -3.51 -19.40
N VAL A 52 0.35 -4.80 -19.00
CA VAL A 52 -0.19 -5.15 -17.68
C VAL A 52 0.84 -4.80 -16.62
N ILE A 53 0.54 -3.77 -15.85
CA ILE A 53 1.41 -3.33 -14.76
C ILE A 53 1.18 -4.24 -13.54
N MET A 54 2.05 -5.22 -13.32
CA MET A 54 2.04 -6.05 -12.12
C MET A 54 3.00 -5.49 -11.08
N PHE A 55 2.49 -5.24 -9.88
CA PHE A 55 3.31 -4.74 -8.78
C PHE A 55 3.80 -5.87 -7.88
N TYR A 56 5.05 -5.79 -7.42
CA TYR A 56 5.71 -6.81 -6.63
C TYR A 56 4.92 -7.27 -5.39
N ASN A 57 4.26 -6.35 -4.70
CA ASN A 57 3.52 -6.61 -3.46
C ASN A 57 1.99 -6.75 -3.66
N HIS A 58 1.50 -7.03 -4.86
CA HIS A 58 0.06 -7.08 -5.14
C HIS A 58 -0.70 -8.11 -4.29
N VAL A 59 -0.10 -9.27 -4.02
CA VAL A 59 -0.70 -10.33 -3.17
C VAL A 59 -0.85 -9.87 -1.72
N ALA A 60 0.16 -9.18 -1.17
CA ALA A 60 0.10 -8.64 0.19
C ALA A 60 -1.00 -7.56 0.32
N VAL A 61 -1.11 -6.67 -0.67
CA VAL A 61 -2.16 -5.64 -0.72
C VAL A 61 -3.55 -6.28 -0.80
N LEU A 62 -3.70 -7.30 -1.64
CA LEU A 62 -4.95 -8.07 -1.75
C LEU A 62 -5.29 -8.77 -0.44
N GLY A 63 -4.31 -9.40 0.21
CA GLY A 63 -4.48 -10.07 1.51
C GLY A 63 -4.98 -9.13 2.61
N VAL A 64 -4.39 -7.94 2.71
CA VAL A 64 -4.84 -6.89 3.66
C VAL A 64 -6.28 -6.46 3.35
N PHE A 65 -6.60 -6.25 2.08
CA PHE A 65 -7.94 -5.85 1.66
C PHE A 65 -9.00 -6.91 1.99
N LEU A 66 -8.72 -8.18 1.64
CA LEU A 66 -9.61 -9.30 1.95
C LEU A 66 -9.75 -9.50 3.47
N GLY A 67 -8.67 -9.31 4.23
CA GLY A 67 -8.70 -9.33 5.70
C GLY A 67 -9.63 -8.28 6.27
N VAL A 68 -9.58 -7.04 5.76
CA VAL A 68 -10.49 -5.97 6.19
C VAL A 68 -11.95 -6.31 5.86
N ILE A 69 -12.23 -6.85 4.67
CA ILE A 69 -13.59 -7.28 4.28
C ILE A 69 -14.07 -8.40 5.21
N LEU A 70 -13.24 -9.41 5.45
CA LEU A 70 -13.59 -10.55 6.30
C LEU A 70 -13.93 -10.10 7.73
N VAL A 71 -13.07 -9.29 8.34
CA VAL A 71 -13.30 -8.75 9.69
C VAL A 71 -14.55 -7.88 9.73
N SER A 72 -14.81 -7.08 8.69
CA SER A 72 -16.00 -6.24 8.58
C SER A 72 -17.30 -7.06 8.44
N ARG A 73 -17.20 -8.32 7.99
CA ARG A 73 -18.36 -9.25 7.91
C ARG A 73 -18.79 -9.76 9.28
N PHE A 74 -17.82 -9.98 10.19
CA PHE A 74 -18.10 -10.49 11.54
C PHE A 74 -18.42 -9.38 12.53
N ALA A 75 -17.76 -8.22 12.42
CA ALA A 75 -17.96 -7.08 13.31
C ALA A 75 -18.42 -5.85 12.50
N ARG A 76 -19.69 -5.44 12.72
CA ARG A 76 -20.24 -4.26 12.04
C ARG A 76 -19.39 -3.03 12.35
N ARG A 77 -18.87 -2.36 11.30
CA ARG A 77 -18.04 -1.15 11.38
C ARG A 77 -16.73 -1.30 12.19
N PHE A 78 -16.17 -2.50 12.28
CA PHE A 78 -14.92 -2.75 13.00
C PHE A 78 -13.82 -1.73 12.66
N TRP A 79 -13.62 -1.46 11.36
CA TRP A 79 -12.64 -0.48 10.91
C TRP A 79 -12.88 0.91 11.48
N CYS A 80 -14.13 1.41 11.40
CA CYS A 80 -14.47 2.76 11.83
C CYS A 80 -14.42 2.94 13.36
N GLN A 81 -14.72 1.90 14.12
CA GLN A 81 -14.79 1.93 15.57
C GLN A 81 -13.45 1.65 16.25
N SER A 82 -12.60 0.79 15.65
CA SER A 82 -11.40 0.28 16.33
C SER A 82 -10.09 0.76 15.72
N LEU A 83 -10.03 1.00 14.41
CA LEU A 83 -8.79 1.27 13.70
C LEU A 83 -8.73 2.65 13.04
N CYS A 84 -9.88 3.30 12.81
CA CYS A 84 -9.92 4.59 12.13
C CYS A 84 -9.61 5.74 13.10
N PRO A 85 -8.49 6.48 12.93
CA PRO A 85 -8.17 7.62 13.80
C PRO A 85 -9.21 8.74 13.72
N LEU A 86 -9.84 8.92 12.56
CA LEU A 86 -10.94 9.87 12.40
C LEU A 86 -12.18 9.43 13.19
N GLY A 87 -12.49 8.13 13.23
CA GLY A 87 -13.55 7.57 14.05
C GLY A 87 -13.31 7.81 15.55
N ALA A 88 -12.07 7.63 16.00
CA ALA A 88 -11.67 7.91 17.38
C ALA A 88 -11.83 9.40 17.72
N PHE A 89 -11.44 10.29 16.83
CA PHE A 89 -11.61 11.74 17.00
C PHE A 89 -13.10 12.13 17.10
N TYR A 90 -13.94 11.61 16.21
CA TYR A 90 -15.39 11.85 16.30
C TYR A 90 -16.02 11.24 17.56
N ALA A 91 -15.58 10.07 18.00
CA ALA A 91 -16.04 9.48 19.26
C ALA A 91 -15.70 10.34 20.47
N LEU A 92 -14.51 10.97 20.47
CA LEU A 92 -14.09 11.89 21.53
C LEU A 92 -14.93 13.18 21.54
N THR A 93 -15.12 13.81 20.38
CA THR A 93 -15.89 15.05 20.26
C THR A 93 -17.38 14.83 20.51
N SER A 94 -17.92 13.66 20.17
CA SER A 94 -19.33 13.32 20.38
C SER A 94 -19.71 13.22 21.87
N LYS A 95 -18.75 12.95 22.77
CA LYS A 95 -18.98 13.01 24.23
C LYS A 95 -19.38 14.42 24.71
N LEU A 96 -18.90 15.44 24.03
CA LEU A 96 -19.22 16.85 24.32
C LEU A 96 -20.50 17.32 23.64
N SER A 97 -21.17 16.43 22.88
CA SER A 97 -22.37 16.79 22.16
C SER A 97 -23.52 17.16 23.10
N MET A 98 -24.05 18.33 22.87
CA MET A 98 -25.23 18.85 23.58
C MET A 98 -26.55 18.32 22.98
N PHE A 99 -26.56 17.94 21.71
CA PHE A 99 -27.72 17.43 20.99
C PHE A 99 -27.78 15.91 21.10
N ARG A 100 -28.79 15.39 21.85
CA ARG A 100 -28.86 13.97 22.20
C ARG A 100 -30.24 13.39 21.96
N ARG A 101 -30.26 12.06 21.74
CA ARG A 101 -31.49 11.28 21.70
C ARG A 101 -32.08 11.15 23.12
N VAL A 102 -33.32 11.48 23.28
CA VAL A 102 -34.09 11.31 24.51
C VAL A 102 -35.27 10.42 24.23
N VAL A 103 -35.52 9.47 25.11
CA VAL A 103 -36.67 8.56 25.03
C VAL A 103 -37.64 8.88 26.15
N ASP A 104 -38.90 9.03 25.78
CA ASP A 104 -40.02 9.16 26.70
C ASP A 104 -40.40 7.75 27.16
N THR A 105 -40.08 7.43 28.42
CA THR A 105 -40.31 6.09 28.97
C THR A 105 -41.79 5.75 29.11
N ASP A 106 -42.67 6.75 29.26
CA ASP A 106 -44.08 6.54 29.43
C ASP A 106 -44.77 6.14 28.10
N LYS A 107 -44.20 6.58 26.97
CA LYS A 107 -44.64 6.21 25.63
C LYS A 107 -43.93 5.00 25.03
N CYS A 108 -42.78 4.64 25.60
CA CYS A 108 -41.96 3.57 25.06
C CYS A 108 -42.48 2.19 25.46
N THR A 109 -42.93 1.42 24.48
CA THR A 109 -43.44 0.05 24.66
C THR A 109 -42.34 -1.03 24.59
N ASN A 110 -41.07 -0.68 24.57
CA ASN A 110 -39.94 -1.60 24.46
C ASN A 110 -40.00 -2.53 23.24
N CYS A 111 -40.56 -2.08 22.13
CA CYS A 111 -40.70 -2.87 20.90
C CYS A 111 -39.37 -3.14 20.16
N LEU A 112 -38.27 -2.50 20.59
CA LEU A 112 -36.90 -2.62 20.04
C LEU A 112 -36.77 -2.33 18.53
N ALA A 113 -37.76 -1.71 17.90
CA ALA A 113 -37.68 -1.33 16.49
C ALA A 113 -36.50 -0.39 16.21
N CYS A 114 -36.29 0.60 17.09
CA CYS A 114 -35.18 1.53 17.01
C CYS A 114 -33.79 0.87 17.12
N VAL A 115 -33.68 -0.22 17.89
CA VAL A 115 -32.43 -0.99 18.03
C VAL A 115 -32.13 -1.73 16.73
N ARG A 116 -33.12 -2.40 16.15
CA ARG A 116 -32.97 -3.17 14.91
C ARG A 116 -32.60 -2.28 13.72
N GLU A 117 -33.19 -1.10 13.63
CA GLU A 117 -32.93 -0.14 12.54
C GLU A 117 -31.66 0.69 12.74
N CYS A 118 -31.02 0.63 13.91
CA CYS A 118 -29.83 1.41 14.19
C CYS A 118 -28.64 0.93 13.37
N ARG A 119 -28.23 1.70 12.36
CA ARG A 119 -27.09 1.37 11.49
C ARG A 119 -25.75 1.31 12.20
N THR A 120 -25.63 2.01 13.33
CA THR A 120 -24.36 2.09 14.07
C THR A 120 -24.35 1.23 15.34
N ASN A 121 -25.46 0.57 15.64
CA ASN A 121 -25.66 -0.17 16.89
C ASN A 121 -25.40 0.70 18.15
N ALA A 122 -25.67 1.99 18.05
CA ALA A 122 -25.44 2.97 19.10
C ALA A 122 -26.52 2.95 20.21
N ILE A 123 -27.65 2.26 20.00
CA ILE A 123 -28.73 2.16 20.98
C ILE A 123 -28.47 0.95 21.86
N THR A 124 -28.67 1.11 23.16
CA THR A 124 -28.54 0.01 24.14
C THR A 124 -29.63 -1.03 23.91
N ASP A 125 -29.39 -2.28 24.36
CA ASP A 125 -30.27 -3.42 24.11
C ASP A 125 -31.67 -3.25 24.73
N ASP A 126 -31.80 -2.38 25.73
CA ASP A 126 -33.07 -1.96 26.34
C ASP A 126 -33.84 -0.90 25.53
N GLY A 127 -33.25 -0.40 24.43
CA GLY A 127 -33.85 0.60 23.55
C GLY A 127 -33.90 2.03 24.11
N THR A 128 -33.62 2.23 25.40
CA THR A 128 -33.76 3.52 26.08
C THR A 128 -32.46 4.34 26.07
N GLY A 129 -31.33 3.67 26.22
CA GLY A 129 -30.01 4.31 26.22
C GLY A 129 -29.44 4.54 24.83
N THR A 130 -28.43 5.42 24.76
CA THR A 130 -27.68 5.69 23.53
C THR A 130 -26.21 5.88 23.84
N ARG A 131 -25.35 5.17 23.10
CA ARG A 131 -23.91 5.38 23.13
C ARG A 131 -23.56 6.55 22.22
N GLU A 132 -23.38 7.73 22.82
CA GLU A 132 -23.13 8.97 22.07
C GLU A 132 -21.88 8.91 21.19
N THR A 133 -20.88 8.14 21.60
CA THR A 133 -19.64 7.93 20.82
C THR A 133 -19.82 7.20 19.50
N GLU A 134 -20.94 6.50 19.35
CA GLU A 134 -21.25 5.68 18.17
C GLU A 134 -22.43 6.24 17.37
N CYS A 135 -23.21 7.15 17.98
CA CYS A 135 -24.39 7.74 17.36
C CYS A 135 -24.01 8.82 16.33
N ILE A 136 -24.33 8.56 15.06
CA ILE A 136 -24.12 9.52 13.96
C ILE A 136 -25.32 10.47 13.74
N LYS A 137 -26.32 10.41 14.60
CA LYS A 137 -27.53 11.26 14.54
C LYS A 137 -28.24 11.24 13.18
N CYS A 138 -28.38 10.05 12.62
CA CYS A 138 -29.03 9.83 11.33
C CYS A 138 -30.57 9.88 11.39
N PHE A 139 -31.17 10.02 12.58
CA PHE A 139 -32.62 10.09 12.86
C PHE A 139 -33.44 8.86 12.47
N GLN A 140 -32.80 7.80 11.94
CA GLN A 140 -33.51 6.57 11.53
C GLN A 140 -34.35 5.95 12.68
N CYS A 141 -33.87 6.05 13.92
CA CYS A 141 -34.61 5.59 15.08
C CYS A 141 -35.86 6.40 15.37
N LEU A 142 -35.91 7.68 14.97
CA LEU A 142 -37.08 8.53 15.09
C LEU A 142 -38.17 8.05 14.13
N ASP A 143 -37.83 7.84 12.86
CA ASP A 143 -38.75 7.39 11.81
C ASP A 143 -39.29 5.98 12.08
N SER A 144 -38.50 5.14 12.75
CA SER A 144 -38.87 3.76 13.10
C SER A 144 -39.78 3.67 14.32
N CYS A 145 -39.98 4.78 15.06
CA CYS A 145 -40.76 4.76 16.30
C CYS A 145 -42.23 5.04 16.04
N LYS A 146 -43.05 3.99 16.09
CA LYS A 146 -44.51 4.10 15.87
C LYS A 146 -45.28 4.84 17.01
N TYR A 147 -44.62 5.04 18.14
CA TYR A 147 -45.25 5.57 19.36
C TYR A 147 -44.76 6.99 19.69
N ASP A 148 -44.01 7.64 18.78
CA ASP A 148 -43.44 8.98 18.97
C ASP A 148 -42.72 9.15 20.33
N ALA A 149 -42.12 8.05 20.84
CA ALA A 149 -41.44 8.04 22.11
C ALA A 149 -40.01 8.60 22.03
N ILE A 150 -39.49 8.86 20.83
CA ILE A 150 -38.11 9.32 20.61
C ILE A 150 -38.13 10.76 20.15
N ARG A 151 -37.28 11.58 20.78
CA ARG A 151 -37.02 12.95 20.38
C ARG A 151 -35.55 13.29 20.51
N PHE A 152 -35.11 14.28 19.79
CA PHE A 152 -33.77 14.84 19.91
C PHE A 152 -33.88 16.22 20.57
N SER A 153 -33.10 16.46 21.61
CA SER A 153 -33.14 17.74 22.32
C SER A 153 -31.73 18.18 22.77
N PHE A 154 -31.59 19.48 23.02
CA PHE A 154 -30.36 20.03 23.57
C PHE A 154 -30.33 19.81 25.08
N LEU A 155 -29.37 19.03 25.52
CA LEU A 155 -29.09 18.71 26.93
C LEU A 155 -27.69 19.20 27.30
N LYS A 156 -27.48 19.55 28.58
CA LYS A 156 -26.13 19.86 29.03
C LYS A 156 -25.22 18.65 28.83
N PRO A 157 -23.97 18.85 28.35
CA PRO A 157 -23.04 17.77 28.19
C PRO A 157 -22.76 17.09 29.52
N ASP A 158 -22.88 15.76 29.58
CA ASP A 158 -22.48 14.96 30.74
C ASP A 158 -21.18 14.20 30.39
N PRO A 159 -20.00 14.80 30.64
CA PRO A 159 -18.71 14.23 30.27
C PRO A 159 -18.35 12.97 31.07
N LEU A 160 -19.05 12.70 32.18
CA LEU A 160 -18.74 11.60 33.11
C LEU A 160 -19.68 10.41 33.00
N GLY A 161 -20.71 10.46 32.13
CA GLY A 161 -21.61 9.33 31.90
C GLY A 161 -22.26 8.83 33.20
N ARG A 162 -22.66 9.74 34.08
CA ARG A 162 -23.42 9.35 35.27
C ARG A 162 -24.68 8.66 34.82
N LYS A 163 -24.79 7.36 35.15
CA LYS A 163 -26.04 6.59 35.01
C LYS A 163 -27.15 7.41 35.62
N GLY A 164 -28.05 7.94 34.76
CA GLY A 164 -29.31 8.44 35.27
C GLY A 164 -29.91 7.34 36.13
N LYS A 165 -30.34 7.65 37.33
CA LYS A 165 -31.04 6.73 38.22
C LYS A 165 -32.17 6.08 37.39
N SER A 166 -31.99 4.85 37.00
CA SER A 166 -33.08 3.99 36.54
C SER A 166 -33.90 3.66 37.76
N SER A 167 -35.07 4.25 37.85
CA SER A 167 -36.14 3.76 38.72
C SER A 167 -36.52 2.35 38.26
N GLU A 168 -36.40 1.44 39.20
CA GLU A 168 -37.05 0.17 39.38
C GLU A 168 -37.16 -0.84 38.22
N GLU A 169 -36.73 -2.06 38.55
CA GLU A 169 -36.73 -3.27 37.75
C GLU A 169 -38.14 -3.72 37.38
N GLY A 170 -38.46 -3.72 36.09
CA GLY A 170 -39.53 -4.49 35.51
C GLY A 170 -39.01 -5.85 34.99
N PRO A 171 -39.85 -6.90 34.93
CA PRO A 171 -39.42 -8.28 34.71
C PRO A 171 -38.78 -8.50 33.34
N ARG A 172 -37.54 -9.01 33.36
CA ARG A 172 -36.73 -9.33 32.18
C ARG A 172 -37.20 -10.64 31.55
N GLY A 173 -37.67 -10.60 30.33
CA GLY A 173 -37.72 -11.78 29.47
C GLY A 173 -36.32 -12.17 28.97
N PRO A 174 -36.08 -13.49 28.73
CA PRO A 174 -34.73 -13.93 28.34
C PRO A 174 -34.35 -13.48 26.92
N VAL A 175 -33.29 -12.70 26.85
CA VAL A 175 -32.62 -12.34 25.59
C VAL A 175 -31.56 -13.38 25.28
N PRO A 176 -31.45 -13.89 24.03
CA PRO A 176 -30.41 -14.85 23.66
C PRO A 176 -29.01 -14.24 23.84
N ALA A 177 -28.12 -14.97 24.50
CA ALA A 177 -26.80 -14.53 24.97
C ALA A 177 -25.73 -14.27 23.88
N ASP A 178 -26.06 -14.43 22.60
CA ASP A 178 -25.05 -14.50 21.52
C ASP A 178 -24.74 -13.19 20.78
N THR A 179 -25.21 -12.04 21.25
CA THR A 179 -24.96 -10.74 20.57
C THR A 179 -24.35 -9.65 21.43
N ALA A 180 -23.91 -9.95 22.63
CA ALA A 180 -23.20 -8.98 23.47
C ALA A 180 -21.76 -8.79 22.99
N VAL A 181 -21.51 -7.76 22.20
CA VAL A 181 -20.15 -7.22 22.01
C VAL A 181 -19.70 -6.69 23.38
N PRO A 182 -18.62 -7.22 23.99
CA PRO A 182 -18.16 -6.77 25.29
C PRO A 182 -17.83 -5.27 25.21
N GLY A 183 -18.59 -4.45 25.95
CA GLY A 183 -18.30 -3.03 26.11
C GLY A 183 -16.88 -2.91 26.68
N VAL A 184 -16.02 -2.12 26.05
CA VAL A 184 -14.66 -1.86 26.53
C VAL A 184 -14.79 -1.19 27.92
N ASP A 185 -14.53 -1.96 28.98
CA ASP A 185 -14.47 -1.47 30.34
C ASP A 185 -13.28 -0.46 30.46
N ARG A 186 -13.35 0.45 31.43
CA ARG A 186 -12.29 1.45 31.67
C ARG A 186 -10.90 0.82 31.75
N ARG A 187 -10.79 -0.38 32.31
CA ARG A 187 -9.54 -1.17 32.35
C ARG A 187 -9.11 -1.62 30.96
N GLY A 188 -10.01 -2.13 30.13
CA GLY A 188 -9.73 -2.52 28.77
C GLY A 188 -9.27 -1.34 27.88
N PHE A 189 -9.85 -0.16 28.10
CA PHE A 189 -9.40 1.08 27.43
C PHE A 189 -7.99 1.50 27.87
N LEU A 190 -7.69 1.45 29.18
CA LEU A 190 -6.34 1.73 29.68
C LEU A 190 -5.32 0.70 29.19
N TYR A 191 -5.69 -0.60 29.13
CA TYR A 191 -4.84 -1.63 28.56
C TYR A 191 -4.60 -1.43 27.06
N SER A 192 -5.59 -0.98 26.30
CA SER A 192 -5.42 -0.69 24.87
C SER A 192 -4.52 0.51 24.62
N ILE A 193 -4.61 1.56 25.45
CA ILE A 193 -3.67 2.70 25.42
C ILE A 193 -2.26 2.27 25.81
N LEU A 194 -2.11 1.49 26.88
CA LEU A 194 -0.81 0.96 27.29
C LEU A 194 -0.21 0.03 26.25
N ALA A 195 -0.99 -0.86 25.67
CA ALA A 195 -0.56 -1.74 24.58
C ALA A 195 -0.15 -0.94 23.33
N SER A 196 -0.91 0.09 22.97
CA SER A 196 -0.57 0.99 21.86
C SER A 196 0.69 1.80 22.16
N ALA A 197 0.84 2.30 23.38
CA ALA A 197 2.03 3.02 23.82
C ALA A 197 3.28 2.12 23.89
N MET A 198 3.12 0.85 24.28
CA MET A 198 4.19 -0.16 24.22
C MET A 198 4.55 -0.57 22.78
N LEU A 199 3.60 -0.53 21.83
CA LEU A 199 3.86 -0.83 20.43
C LEU A 199 4.55 0.34 19.71
N LEU A 200 4.35 1.59 20.12
CA LEU A 200 5.00 2.76 19.52
C LEU A 200 6.54 2.67 19.49
N PRO A 201 7.24 2.29 20.59
CA PRO A 201 8.69 2.11 20.54
C PRO A 201 9.10 0.92 19.66
N VAL A 202 8.31 -0.14 19.57
CA VAL A 202 8.62 -1.30 18.71
C VAL A 202 8.62 -0.88 17.23
N PHE A 203 7.72 0.01 16.82
CA PHE A 203 7.72 0.57 15.47
C PHE A 203 8.89 1.56 15.25
N LYS A 204 9.31 2.31 16.28
CA LYS A 204 10.45 3.24 16.20
C LYS A 204 11.81 2.57 16.44
N LEU A 205 11.86 1.47 17.23
CA LEU A 205 13.09 0.74 17.57
C LEU A 205 13.41 -0.37 16.57
N ASN A 206 12.67 -0.51 15.48
CA ASN A 206 13.01 -1.48 14.45
C ASN A 206 14.39 -1.11 13.86
N PRO A 207 15.49 -1.83 14.21
CA PRO A 207 16.81 -1.53 13.69
C PRO A 207 16.89 -1.70 12.17
N GLY A 208 15.95 -2.44 11.57
CA GLY A 208 15.75 -2.50 10.12
C GLY A 208 15.28 -1.18 9.50
N TYR A 209 14.70 -0.26 10.28
CA TYR A 209 14.25 1.03 9.78
C TYR A 209 15.41 1.87 9.22
N ARG A 210 16.54 1.93 9.91
CA ARG A 210 17.73 2.68 9.45
C ARG A 210 18.55 1.92 8.38
N ALA A 211 18.58 0.59 8.44
CA ALA A 211 19.34 -0.23 7.49
C ALA A 211 18.65 -0.36 6.14
N ASN A 212 17.30 -0.42 6.12
CA ASN A 212 16.54 -0.62 4.89
C ASN A 212 16.39 0.64 4.03
N HIS A 213 16.47 1.85 4.61
CA HIS A 213 16.47 3.09 3.82
C HIS A 213 17.68 3.19 2.87
N ALA A 214 18.82 2.65 3.28
CA ALA A 214 20.02 2.63 2.44
C ALA A 214 19.93 1.68 1.23
N SER A 215 18.93 0.80 1.19
CA SER A 215 18.74 -0.18 0.11
C SER A 215 17.64 0.20 -0.90
N ILE A 216 16.87 1.25 -0.63
CA ILE A 216 15.73 1.63 -1.47
C ILE A 216 16.17 2.62 -2.54
N ILE A 217 16.05 2.20 -3.79
CA ILE A 217 16.32 3.07 -4.94
C ILE A 217 15.05 3.87 -5.21
N ARG A 218 15.15 5.20 -5.08
CA ARG A 218 14.07 6.12 -5.39
C ARG A 218 14.05 6.49 -6.87
N PRO A 219 12.90 6.91 -7.42
CA PRO A 219 12.81 7.45 -8.77
C PRO A 219 13.74 8.66 -8.96
N PRO A 220 14.17 8.96 -10.20
CA PRO A 220 14.95 10.17 -10.48
C PRO A 220 14.19 11.43 -10.07
N GLY A 221 14.93 12.41 -9.58
CA GLY A 221 14.36 13.65 -9.04
C GLY A 221 13.78 13.54 -7.63
N ALA A 222 13.87 12.38 -6.98
CA ALA A 222 13.40 12.23 -5.60
C ALA A 222 14.17 13.16 -4.66
N LYS A 223 13.42 13.88 -3.82
CA LYS A 223 13.98 14.69 -2.73
C LYS A 223 14.69 13.76 -1.71
N PRO A 224 15.54 14.30 -0.82
CA PRO A 224 16.09 13.54 0.29
C PRO A 224 14.99 12.79 1.05
N GLU A 225 15.26 11.57 1.52
CA GLU A 225 14.23 10.63 2.02
C GLU A 225 13.25 11.25 3.02
N GLY A 226 13.74 12.06 3.98
CA GLY A 226 12.91 12.71 4.98
C GLY A 226 11.91 13.70 4.37
N GLU A 227 12.34 14.51 3.40
CA GLU A 227 11.46 15.43 2.68
C GLU A 227 10.54 14.65 1.71
N PHE A 228 11.10 13.69 0.99
CA PHE A 228 10.34 12.86 0.08
C PHE A 228 9.12 12.22 0.75
N LEU A 229 9.27 11.66 1.95
CA LEU A 229 8.18 11.06 2.71
C LEU A 229 7.12 12.06 3.15
N GLN A 230 7.50 13.32 3.41
CA GLN A 230 6.57 14.39 3.77
C GLN A 230 5.74 14.88 2.57
N TYR A 231 6.36 15.01 1.41
CA TYR A 231 5.70 15.49 0.20
C TYR A 231 4.93 14.38 -0.56
N CYS A 232 5.36 13.12 -0.46
CA CYS A 232 4.75 12.01 -1.19
C CYS A 232 3.36 11.65 -0.66
N VAL A 233 2.32 12.02 -1.38
CA VAL A 233 0.91 11.67 -1.06
C VAL A 233 0.52 10.25 -1.47
N ARG A 234 1.46 9.46 -1.98
CA ARG A 234 1.27 8.04 -2.35
C ARG A 234 0.15 7.84 -3.38
N CYS A 235 -0.02 8.77 -4.31
CA CYS A 235 -1.05 8.71 -5.36
C CYS A 235 -0.81 7.57 -6.36
N GLY A 236 0.46 7.17 -6.57
CA GLY A 236 0.83 6.09 -7.49
C GLY A 236 0.96 6.49 -8.95
N GLU A 237 0.75 7.77 -9.30
CA GLU A 237 0.81 8.23 -10.71
C GLU A 237 2.18 7.98 -11.35
N CYS A 238 3.27 8.23 -10.60
CA CYS A 238 4.64 7.95 -11.08
C CYS A 238 4.86 6.46 -11.43
N MET A 239 4.18 5.55 -10.74
CA MET A 239 4.25 4.12 -11.01
C MET A 239 3.46 3.74 -12.25
N LYS A 240 2.32 4.39 -12.51
CA LYS A 240 1.48 4.12 -13.67
C LYS A 240 2.10 4.60 -14.99
N VAL A 241 2.76 5.77 -14.96
CA VAL A 241 3.36 6.33 -16.18
C VAL A 241 4.70 5.69 -16.53
N CYS A 242 5.25 4.81 -15.67
CA CYS A 242 6.54 4.17 -15.91
C CYS A 242 6.45 3.16 -17.07
N PRO A 243 7.07 3.42 -18.24
CA PRO A 243 6.90 2.58 -19.43
C PRO A 243 7.54 1.20 -19.28
N THR A 244 8.56 1.08 -18.45
CA THR A 244 9.31 -0.15 -18.21
C THR A 244 8.83 -0.91 -16.99
N ASN A 245 7.77 -0.43 -16.30
CA ASN A 245 7.27 -0.98 -15.04
C ASN A 245 8.36 -1.13 -13.96
N ALA A 246 9.30 -0.19 -13.90
CA ALA A 246 10.40 -0.22 -12.94
C ALA A 246 9.98 0.20 -11.52
N LEU A 247 8.91 1.00 -11.39
CA LEU A 247 8.49 1.58 -10.14
C LEU A 247 7.39 0.76 -9.48
N HIS A 248 7.65 0.32 -8.27
CA HIS A 248 6.76 -0.51 -7.46
C HIS A 248 6.52 0.13 -6.09
N PRO A 249 5.35 -0.12 -5.47
CA PRO A 249 5.09 0.35 -4.12
C PRO A 249 5.94 -0.40 -3.10
N THR A 250 6.53 0.34 -2.14
CA THR A 250 7.10 -0.26 -0.94
C THR A 250 5.98 -0.80 -0.04
N PHE A 251 6.25 -1.85 0.73
CA PHE A 251 5.34 -2.33 1.77
C PHE A 251 5.91 -1.99 3.16
N LEU A 252 6.78 -2.80 3.72
CA LEU A 252 7.43 -2.54 5.01
C LEU A 252 8.92 -2.20 4.87
N GLU A 253 9.47 -2.25 3.67
CA GLU A 253 10.89 -2.08 3.40
C GLU A 253 11.39 -0.66 3.70
N SER A 254 10.52 0.35 3.55
CA SER A 254 10.81 1.73 3.96
C SER A 254 10.14 2.14 5.27
N GLY A 255 9.81 1.18 6.12
CA GLY A 255 9.07 1.41 7.36
C GLY A 255 7.60 1.76 7.12
N VAL A 256 6.88 2.04 8.23
CA VAL A 256 5.45 2.37 8.18
C VAL A 256 5.22 3.71 7.47
N ASP A 257 6.10 4.67 7.70
CA ASP A 257 6.00 6.01 7.09
C ASP A 257 6.26 6.00 5.59
N GLY A 258 7.03 5.02 5.10
CA GLY A 258 7.33 4.85 3.69
C GLY A 258 6.39 3.92 2.94
N MET A 259 5.41 3.32 3.60
CA MET A 259 4.48 2.37 2.99
C MET A 259 3.75 2.97 1.78
N TYR A 260 3.68 2.21 0.68
CA TYR A 260 3.11 2.60 -0.61
C TYR A 260 3.84 3.75 -1.35
N THR A 261 5.04 4.12 -0.94
CA THR A 261 5.87 5.05 -1.71
C THR A 261 6.56 4.32 -2.87
N PRO A 262 6.90 5.01 -3.99
CA PRO A 262 7.54 4.36 -5.13
C PRO A 262 8.99 3.98 -4.84
N ARG A 263 9.38 2.78 -5.26
CA ARG A 263 10.77 2.33 -5.36
C ARG A 263 11.05 1.72 -6.71
N LEU A 264 12.27 1.81 -7.17
CA LEU A 264 12.72 1.13 -8.36
C LEU A 264 13.17 -0.30 -7.99
N ILE A 265 12.70 -1.27 -8.78
CA ILE A 265 13.13 -2.68 -8.67
C ILE A 265 13.76 -3.07 -10.01
N PRO A 266 15.09 -2.98 -10.13
CA PRO A 266 15.78 -3.13 -11.41
C PRO A 266 15.53 -4.50 -12.07
N ARG A 267 15.39 -5.57 -11.28
CA ARG A 267 15.13 -6.90 -11.81
C ARG A 267 13.79 -7.02 -12.56
N LEU A 268 12.79 -6.25 -12.17
CA LEU A 268 11.46 -6.25 -12.79
C LEU A 268 11.35 -5.26 -13.95
N GLY A 269 12.03 -4.13 -13.83
CA GLY A 269 12.05 -3.09 -14.86
C GLY A 269 13.16 -2.08 -14.58
N TYR A 270 13.64 -1.40 -15.58
CA TYR A 270 14.76 -0.48 -15.49
C TYR A 270 14.32 0.97 -15.71
N CYS A 271 15.13 1.92 -15.26
CA CYS A 271 14.90 3.34 -15.53
C CYS A 271 15.44 3.71 -16.91
N GLU A 272 14.52 4.03 -17.84
CA GLU A 272 14.89 4.45 -19.20
C GLU A 272 15.70 5.75 -19.16
N MET A 273 16.79 5.82 -19.96
CA MET A 273 17.74 6.93 -19.95
C MET A 273 17.06 8.27 -20.27
N ASN A 274 16.26 8.31 -21.33
CA ASN A 274 15.64 9.52 -21.87
C ASN A 274 14.22 9.75 -21.34
N CYS A 275 13.85 9.17 -20.18
CA CYS A 275 12.50 9.25 -19.64
C CYS A 275 12.47 10.07 -18.35
N VAL A 276 11.61 11.06 -18.31
CA VAL A 276 11.37 11.96 -17.16
C VAL A 276 9.90 11.96 -16.71
N LEU A 277 9.08 11.02 -17.19
CA LEU A 277 7.63 11.00 -16.96
C LEU A 277 7.25 10.97 -15.48
N CYS A 278 7.95 10.19 -14.65
CA CYS A 278 7.64 10.05 -13.23
C CYS A 278 7.86 11.33 -12.42
N SER A 279 8.89 12.12 -12.75
CA SER A 279 9.16 13.41 -12.09
C SER A 279 8.15 14.47 -12.52
N ASN A 280 7.81 14.53 -13.82
CA ASN A 280 6.92 15.54 -14.37
C ASN A 280 5.44 15.33 -13.99
N ILE A 281 5.00 14.11 -13.70
CA ILE A 281 3.61 13.82 -13.28
C ILE A 281 3.38 14.03 -11.79
N CYS A 282 4.42 14.23 -10.97
CA CYS A 282 4.29 14.29 -9.52
C CYS A 282 3.54 15.55 -9.07
N PRO A 283 2.31 15.43 -8.48
CA PRO A 283 1.48 16.60 -8.18
C PRO A 283 1.98 17.41 -6.97
N THR A 284 2.86 16.83 -6.15
CA THR A 284 3.36 17.44 -4.92
C THR A 284 4.84 17.76 -4.97
N GLU A 285 5.48 17.57 -6.12
CA GLU A 285 6.93 17.75 -6.30
C GLU A 285 7.79 16.96 -5.29
N ALA A 286 7.27 15.84 -4.77
CA ALA A 286 8.09 14.87 -4.06
C ALA A 286 9.21 14.32 -4.96
N LEU A 287 8.92 14.24 -6.25
CA LEU A 287 9.89 14.08 -7.33
C LEU A 287 10.02 15.45 -8.03
N THR A 288 11.17 16.07 -7.92
CA THR A 288 11.45 17.35 -8.61
C THR A 288 11.40 17.12 -10.11
N PRO A 289 10.66 17.95 -10.87
CA PRO A 289 10.64 17.88 -12.33
C PRO A 289 12.06 17.95 -12.91
N LEU A 290 12.37 17.07 -13.83
CA LEU A 290 13.67 17.00 -14.50
C LEU A 290 13.52 17.23 -16.00
N GLU A 291 14.53 17.84 -16.59
CA GLU A 291 14.75 17.78 -18.02
C GLU A 291 15.54 16.50 -18.38
N VAL A 292 15.49 16.10 -19.66
CA VAL A 292 16.17 14.87 -20.10
C VAL A 292 17.69 14.97 -19.88
N ALA A 293 18.27 16.15 -20.15
CA ALA A 293 19.70 16.38 -19.96
C ALA A 293 20.13 16.23 -18.48
N ASP A 294 19.32 16.74 -17.55
CA ASP A 294 19.59 16.60 -16.11
C ASP A 294 19.42 15.15 -15.64
N LYS A 295 18.44 14.44 -16.24
CA LYS A 295 18.19 13.02 -15.92
C LYS A 295 19.37 12.14 -16.31
N GLU A 296 20.06 12.39 -17.41
CA GLU A 296 21.21 11.63 -17.88
C GLU A 296 22.39 11.65 -16.88
N THR A 297 22.49 12.72 -16.10
CA THR A 297 23.52 12.90 -15.07
C THR A 297 23.03 12.58 -13.65
N THR A 298 21.73 12.38 -13.46
CA THR A 298 21.14 12.12 -12.13
C THR A 298 21.45 10.72 -11.65
N VAL A 299 22.24 10.60 -10.59
CA VAL A 299 22.57 9.32 -9.96
C VAL A 299 21.45 8.89 -9.01
N ILE A 300 20.77 7.79 -9.32
CA ILE A 300 19.72 7.19 -8.49
C ILE A 300 20.19 5.93 -7.74
N GLY A 301 21.36 5.42 -8.10
CA GLY A 301 21.99 4.25 -7.51
C GLY A 301 23.34 3.95 -8.11
N THR A 302 24.00 2.91 -7.63
CA THR A 302 25.27 2.42 -8.15
C THR A 302 25.22 0.92 -8.31
N ALA A 303 25.64 0.42 -9.49
CA ALA A 303 25.73 -1.00 -9.73
C ALA A 303 26.97 -1.61 -9.06
N TYR A 304 26.85 -2.86 -8.65
CA TYR A 304 27.98 -3.68 -8.19
C TYR A 304 27.82 -5.12 -8.63
N ILE A 305 28.93 -5.83 -8.79
CA ILE A 305 28.95 -7.21 -9.29
C ILE A 305 29.08 -8.17 -8.11
N ARG A 306 28.28 -9.21 -8.15
CA ARG A 306 28.39 -10.40 -7.28
C ARG A 306 29.21 -11.45 -8.01
N GLU A 307 30.46 -11.56 -7.63
CA GLU A 307 31.42 -12.49 -8.25
C GLU A 307 30.97 -13.95 -8.09
N ASP A 308 30.31 -14.26 -6.97
CA ASP A 308 29.75 -15.58 -6.63
C ASP A 308 28.64 -16.07 -7.57
N LEU A 309 28.04 -15.19 -8.38
CA LEU A 309 26.98 -15.51 -9.33
C LEU A 309 27.35 -15.15 -10.77
N CYS A 310 28.40 -14.38 -10.99
CA CYS A 310 28.71 -13.86 -12.30
C CYS A 310 29.37 -14.95 -13.19
N ILE A 311 28.82 -15.19 -14.37
CA ILE A 311 29.25 -16.25 -15.30
C ILE A 311 30.77 -16.24 -15.55
N PRO A 312 31.43 -15.09 -15.86
CA PRO A 312 32.89 -15.06 -15.99
C PRO A 312 33.65 -15.55 -14.77
N TRP A 313 33.15 -15.29 -13.55
CA TRP A 313 33.81 -15.69 -12.30
C TRP A 313 33.53 -17.14 -11.89
N THR A 314 32.33 -17.65 -12.24
CA THR A 314 31.88 -19.00 -11.83
C THR A 314 32.15 -20.07 -12.87
N GLU A 315 31.98 -19.73 -14.17
CA GLU A 315 32.06 -20.69 -15.26
C GLU A 315 33.23 -20.46 -16.22
N TYR A 316 34.03 -19.41 -15.96
CA TYR A 316 35.15 -19.02 -16.82
C TYR A 316 34.78 -18.87 -18.31
N ARG A 317 33.56 -18.33 -18.55
CA ARG A 317 33.02 -18.02 -19.88
C ARG A 317 32.80 -16.54 -20.03
N ASP A 318 33.03 -16.02 -21.26
CA ASP A 318 32.72 -14.62 -21.56
C ASP A 318 31.23 -14.32 -21.43
N CYS A 319 30.94 -13.20 -20.78
CA CYS A 319 29.62 -12.59 -20.71
C CYS A 319 29.77 -11.07 -20.84
N LEU A 320 29.16 -10.49 -21.88
CA LEU A 320 29.31 -9.07 -22.25
C LEU A 320 28.06 -8.24 -21.97
N VAL A 321 26.96 -8.88 -21.57
CA VAL A 321 25.61 -8.28 -21.53
C VAL A 321 25.57 -6.96 -20.76
N CYS A 322 26.15 -6.92 -19.57
CA CYS A 322 26.06 -5.72 -18.70
C CYS A 322 26.85 -4.52 -19.27
N GLU A 323 27.92 -4.75 -20.05
CA GLU A 323 28.63 -3.71 -20.78
C GLU A 323 27.84 -3.25 -21.99
N GLU A 324 27.32 -4.17 -22.80
CA GLU A 324 26.59 -3.86 -24.04
C GLU A 324 25.36 -3.02 -23.77
N VAL A 325 24.58 -3.37 -22.72
CA VAL A 325 23.33 -2.67 -22.39
C VAL A 325 23.54 -1.37 -21.59
N CYS A 326 24.76 -1.04 -21.19
CA CYS A 326 25.03 0.17 -20.44
C CYS A 326 24.79 1.43 -21.32
N PRO A 327 23.83 2.33 -20.93
CA PRO A 327 23.40 3.42 -21.79
C PRO A 327 24.26 4.67 -21.65
N THR A 328 25.18 4.75 -20.67
CA THR A 328 26.01 5.94 -20.45
C THR A 328 26.98 6.14 -21.61
N ALA A 329 27.18 7.41 -22.02
CA ALA A 329 28.03 7.76 -23.17
C ALA A 329 29.45 7.18 -23.02
N THR A 330 30.04 7.32 -21.84
CA THR A 330 31.20 6.52 -21.42
C THR A 330 30.67 5.39 -20.56
N LYS A 331 30.72 4.16 -21.04
CA LYS A 331 30.17 3.00 -20.35
C LYS A 331 30.70 2.87 -18.93
N ALA A 332 29.80 2.81 -17.97
CA ALA A 332 30.12 2.62 -16.56
C ALA A 332 30.54 1.17 -16.25
N VAL A 333 30.06 0.20 -17.04
CA VAL A 333 30.51 -1.19 -16.95
C VAL A 333 31.56 -1.43 -18.03
N LYS A 334 32.74 -1.92 -17.63
CA LYS A 334 33.84 -2.27 -18.52
C LYS A 334 34.30 -3.71 -18.25
N LEU A 335 35.09 -4.23 -19.17
CA LEU A 335 35.63 -5.60 -19.14
C LEU A 335 37.11 -5.57 -18.96
N ASP A 336 37.62 -6.36 -18.02
CA ASP A 336 39.04 -6.60 -17.78
C ASP A 336 39.39 -8.00 -18.30
N HIS A 337 40.44 -8.08 -19.10
CA HIS A 337 40.89 -9.31 -19.73
C HIS A 337 41.93 -9.99 -18.84
N LYS A 338 41.60 -11.17 -18.30
CA LYS A 338 42.50 -11.93 -17.43
C LYS A 338 42.68 -13.36 -17.94
N GLU A 339 43.90 -13.84 -17.89
CA GLU A 339 44.18 -15.26 -18.11
C GLU A 339 43.89 -16.05 -16.83
N VAL A 340 43.00 -17.00 -16.93
CA VAL A 340 42.60 -17.88 -15.83
C VAL A 340 42.76 -19.34 -16.27
N THR A 341 43.00 -20.22 -15.33
CA THR A 341 43.04 -21.67 -15.60
C THR A 341 41.65 -22.23 -15.30
N ASN A 342 41.00 -22.81 -16.31
CA ASN A 342 39.68 -23.42 -16.12
C ASN A 342 39.79 -24.74 -15.33
N GLU A 343 38.65 -25.33 -14.97
CA GLU A 343 38.61 -26.63 -14.26
C GLU A 343 39.29 -27.79 -15.01
N ARG A 344 39.52 -27.65 -16.30
CA ARG A 344 40.23 -28.64 -17.15
C ARG A 344 41.72 -28.42 -17.22
N GLY A 345 42.26 -27.42 -16.51
CA GLY A 345 43.68 -27.09 -16.50
C GLY A 345 44.15 -26.27 -17.73
N GLU A 346 43.24 -25.79 -18.57
CA GLU A 346 43.56 -24.99 -19.76
C GLU A 346 43.59 -23.51 -19.41
N LYS A 347 44.57 -22.78 -19.95
CA LYS A 347 44.63 -21.32 -19.83
C LYS A 347 43.68 -20.70 -20.81
N VAL A 348 42.68 -19.96 -20.31
CA VAL A 348 41.65 -19.24 -21.08
C VAL A 348 41.70 -17.77 -20.73
N THR A 349 41.61 -16.91 -21.74
CA THR A 349 41.45 -15.46 -21.49
C THR A 349 39.98 -15.17 -21.34
N VAL A 350 39.54 -14.74 -20.16
CA VAL A 350 38.15 -14.42 -19.83
C VAL A 350 37.99 -12.94 -19.55
N LYS A 351 36.85 -12.38 -19.98
CA LYS A 351 36.49 -10.96 -19.81
C LYS A 351 35.69 -10.79 -18.52
N PHE A 352 36.30 -10.21 -17.51
CA PHE A 352 35.67 -9.95 -16.21
C PHE A 352 35.02 -8.57 -16.18
N PRO A 353 33.71 -8.46 -15.98
CA PRO A 353 33.09 -7.15 -15.87
C PRO A 353 33.46 -6.47 -14.55
N PHE A 354 33.63 -5.15 -14.59
CA PHE A 354 33.75 -4.28 -13.42
C PHE A 354 32.99 -2.98 -13.63
N VAL A 355 32.62 -2.33 -12.54
CA VAL A 355 31.82 -1.10 -12.56
C VAL A 355 32.67 0.08 -12.13
N ILE A 356 32.62 1.16 -12.93
CA ILE A 356 33.19 2.47 -12.58
C ILE A 356 32.07 3.24 -11.89
N GLU A 357 32.13 3.34 -10.55
CA GLU A 357 31.07 3.89 -9.72
C GLU A 357 30.73 5.34 -10.11
N ASP A 358 31.70 6.15 -10.43
CA ASP A 358 31.53 7.58 -10.79
C ASP A 358 30.80 7.80 -12.12
N LEU A 359 30.77 6.82 -12.99
CA LEU A 359 30.06 6.87 -14.28
C LEU A 359 28.67 6.21 -14.19
N CYS A 360 28.39 5.50 -13.11
CA CYS A 360 27.15 4.74 -12.96
C CYS A 360 26.03 5.61 -12.41
N ILE A 361 24.96 5.79 -13.17
CA ILE A 361 23.75 6.50 -12.75
C ILE A 361 22.71 5.61 -12.03
N GLY A 362 22.92 4.28 -11.99
CA GLY A 362 22.02 3.36 -11.31
C GLY A 362 20.71 3.07 -12.05
N CYS A 363 20.65 3.21 -13.37
CA CYS A 363 19.45 2.98 -14.17
C CYS A 363 18.88 1.55 -14.09
N GLY A 364 19.70 0.55 -13.73
CA GLY A 364 19.27 -0.83 -13.51
C GLY A 364 19.11 -1.69 -14.76
N ILE A 365 19.45 -1.18 -15.96
CA ILE A 365 19.34 -1.96 -17.21
C ILE A 365 20.22 -3.21 -17.15
N CYS A 366 21.45 -3.09 -16.63
CA CYS A 366 22.38 -4.22 -16.49
C CYS A 366 21.84 -5.31 -15.57
N GLU A 367 21.17 -4.95 -14.47
CA GLU A 367 20.52 -5.91 -13.56
C GLU A 367 19.31 -6.59 -14.22
N ASN A 368 18.49 -5.81 -14.94
CA ASN A 368 17.32 -6.31 -15.66
C ASN A 368 17.70 -7.33 -16.74
N LYS A 369 18.74 -7.04 -17.51
CA LYS A 369 19.18 -7.84 -18.65
C LYS A 369 20.17 -8.95 -18.29
N CYS A 370 20.58 -9.05 -17.01
CA CYS A 370 21.49 -10.10 -16.56
C CYS A 370 20.90 -11.49 -16.83
N PRO A 371 21.62 -12.37 -17.56
CA PRO A 371 21.12 -13.67 -17.98
C PRO A 371 21.08 -14.71 -16.84
N VAL A 372 21.68 -14.40 -15.68
CA VAL A 372 21.68 -15.30 -14.53
C VAL A 372 20.26 -15.42 -13.98
N GLU A 373 19.77 -16.65 -13.86
CA GLU A 373 18.42 -16.93 -13.35
C GLU A 373 18.30 -16.60 -11.85
N GLY A 374 17.10 -16.17 -11.46
CA GLY A 374 16.83 -15.77 -10.07
C GLY A 374 17.44 -14.41 -9.73
N SER A 375 18.43 -14.39 -8.82
CA SER A 375 19.13 -13.17 -8.45
C SER A 375 20.17 -12.80 -9.49
N ALA A 376 20.12 -11.57 -10.01
CA ALA A 376 21.11 -11.10 -10.96
C ALA A 376 22.53 -11.08 -10.34
N ALA A 377 23.54 -11.32 -11.17
CA ALA A 377 24.94 -11.22 -10.76
C ALA A 377 25.44 -9.77 -10.68
N ILE A 378 24.76 -8.83 -11.34
CA ILE A 378 25.00 -7.40 -11.18
C ILE A 378 23.75 -6.78 -10.55
N LEU A 379 23.92 -6.08 -9.44
CA LEU A 379 22.83 -5.50 -8.65
C LEU A 379 23.05 -4.01 -8.51
N VAL A 380 21.96 -3.24 -8.46
CA VAL A 380 22.00 -1.81 -8.17
C VAL A 380 21.64 -1.57 -6.70
N ARG A 381 22.43 -0.77 -6.03
CA ARG A 381 22.15 -0.29 -4.67
C ARG A 381 21.84 1.20 -4.68
N ALA A 382 21.09 1.66 -3.69
CA ALA A 382 20.86 3.09 -3.49
C ALA A 382 22.19 3.85 -3.30
N PRO A 383 22.27 5.13 -3.67
CA PRO A 383 23.47 5.93 -3.46
C PRO A 383 23.85 5.88 -1.97
N LYS A 384 25.14 5.79 -1.67
CA LYS A 384 25.62 5.98 -0.30
C LYS A 384 25.23 7.39 0.14
N ILE A 385 24.30 7.49 1.08
CA ILE A 385 24.02 8.77 1.73
C ILE A 385 25.31 9.13 2.46
N THR A 386 26.05 10.09 1.91
CA THR A 386 27.10 10.75 2.68
C THR A 386 26.38 11.40 3.85
N THR A 387 26.61 10.86 5.04
CA THR A 387 26.12 11.39 6.31
C THR A 387 26.80 12.73 6.56
N GLY A 388 26.33 13.76 5.86
CA GLY A 388 26.64 15.14 6.05
C GLY A 388 25.35 15.87 6.38
N SER A 389 25.24 16.33 7.63
CA SER A 389 24.20 17.21 8.16
C SER A 389 22.82 16.60 8.42
N PHE A 390 22.72 15.81 9.51
CA PHE A 390 21.53 15.87 10.38
C PHE A 390 21.98 16.51 11.70
N LEU A 391 21.84 17.83 11.81
CA LEU A 391 21.68 18.58 13.04
C LEU A 391 20.27 19.14 13.07
#